data_0a2ca0bb1c9fa8fa6488a2313076fa6e
#
_entry.id   0a2ca0bb1c9fa8fa6488a2313076fa6e
#
_cell.length_a   1.000
_cell.length_b   1.000
_cell.length_c   1.000
_cell.angle_alpha   90.00
_cell.angle_beta   90.00
_cell.angle_gamma   90.00
#
_symmetry.space_group_name_H-M   'P 1'
#
loop_
_entity.id
_entity.type
_entity.pdbx_description
1 polymer ?
#
loop_
_entity_poly.entity_id
_entity_poly.type
_entity_poly.pdbx_seq_one_letter_code
_entity_poly.pdbx_strand_id
1 'polypeptide(L)'
;WLCYRTPDKCVWGKRWHYYVAQTVTLLVLAPLAIIGIRGSATSGTRPITISNANEYVNRPIEGTLVLNTPFSIIRSIGKTVFVTPDYMSMEEMRRTYEPIITPVNDSLTTSQKKNVVVIIVESMGKEYIGSLNPDLEGGKYKGYMPFMDSLLTKSLTFEYTFANGRISMDAMPSVLSGIPMMVEPLFLTPASLNDVGGLPKMLKPRGYFSAFFHGGHNISMGFSAFAHAIGYEKYFGLNEYCDSPKYGGMDDF
;
A
#
# COMPACT_ATOMS: atom_id res chain seq x y z
N TRP A 1 -40.60 4.09 12.85
CA TRP A 1 -41.42 3.86 11.65
C TRP A 1 -41.93 5.20 11.15
N LEU A 2 -41.26 5.83 10.19
CA LEU A 2 -41.77 6.95 9.42
C LEU A 2 -42.89 6.40 8.54
N CYS A 3 -44.15 6.77 8.84
CA CYS A 3 -45.28 6.46 7.97
C CYS A 3 -45.05 7.16 6.63
N TYR A 4 -44.60 6.39 5.65
CA TYR A 4 -44.58 6.86 4.26
C TYR A 4 -46.05 6.98 3.80
N ARG A 5 -46.53 8.22 3.69
CA ARG A 5 -47.83 8.49 3.05
C ARG A 5 -47.53 8.64 1.54
N THR A 6 -48.01 7.72 0.75
CA THR A 6 -48.05 7.89 -0.69
C THR A 6 -49.01 9.07 -0.99
N PRO A 7 -48.60 10.08 -1.73
CA PRO A 7 -49.51 11.14 -2.11
C PRO A 7 -50.57 10.58 -3.05
N ASP A 8 -51.84 10.77 -2.69
CA ASP A 8 -52.99 10.25 -3.44
C ASP A 8 -53.18 10.87 -4.84
N LYS A 9 -52.38 11.87 -5.18
CA LYS A 9 -52.40 12.52 -6.51
C LYS A 9 -50.97 12.91 -6.90
N CYS A 10 -50.59 12.55 -8.14
CA CYS A 10 -49.38 13.06 -8.74
C CYS A 10 -49.49 14.60 -8.88
N VAL A 11 -48.70 15.34 -8.13
CA VAL A 11 -48.72 16.84 -8.09
C VAL A 11 -48.25 17.43 -9.42
N TRP A 12 -47.67 16.65 -10.33
CA TRP A 12 -47.14 17.07 -11.59
C TRP A 12 -48.19 16.97 -12.70
N GLY A 13 -48.67 18.13 -13.20
CA GLY A 13 -49.78 18.21 -14.14
C GLY A 13 -49.60 17.53 -15.50
N LYS A 14 -48.35 17.16 -15.86
CA LYS A 14 -48.05 16.35 -17.07
C LYS A 14 -47.05 15.27 -16.71
N ARG A 15 -47.30 14.03 -17.15
CA ARG A 15 -46.44 12.86 -16.87
C ARG A 15 -45.00 13.10 -17.29
N TRP A 16 -44.73 13.80 -18.38
CA TRP A 16 -43.38 14.03 -18.85
C TRP A 16 -42.56 14.91 -17.90
N HIS A 17 -43.15 15.92 -17.23
CA HIS A 17 -42.46 16.72 -16.21
C HIS A 17 -42.00 15.85 -15.04
N TYR A 18 -42.79 14.86 -14.64
CA TYR A 18 -42.41 13.92 -13.61
C TYR A 18 -41.17 13.13 -14.04
N TYR A 19 -41.16 12.55 -15.23
CA TYR A 19 -40.01 11.78 -15.71
C TYR A 19 -38.76 12.63 -15.87
N VAL A 20 -38.88 13.82 -16.40
CA VAL A 20 -37.77 14.78 -16.52
C VAL A 20 -37.23 15.14 -15.15
N ALA A 21 -38.09 15.46 -14.19
CA ALA A 21 -37.66 15.81 -12.84
C ALA A 21 -36.93 14.62 -12.15
N GLN A 22 -37.48 13.41 -12.27
CA GLN A 22 -36.82 12.20 -11.71
C GLN A 22 -35.47 11.91 -12.36
N THR A 23 -35.39 12.07 -13.68
CA THR A 23 -34.12 11.90 -14.41
C THR A 23 -33.09 12.94 -13.97
N VAL A 24 -33.48 14.22 -13.90
CA VAL A 24 -32.56 15.26 -13.42
C VAL A 24 -32.15 15.03 -11.98
N THR A 25 -33.09 14.65 -11.11
CA THR A 25 -32.77 14.29 -9.71
C THR A 25 -31.76 13.14 -9.64
N LEU A 26 -31.95 12.09 -10.43
CA LEU A 26 -31.01 10.98 -10.48
C LEU A 26 -29.62 11.40 -10.99
N LEU A 27 -29.58 12.22 -12.07
CA LEU A 27 -28.32 12.71 -12.64
C LEU A 27 -27.55 13.63 -11.68
N VAL A 28 -28.23 14.27 -10.73
CA VAL A 28 -27.59 15.11 -9.70
C VAL A 28 -27.22 14.29 -8.47
N LEU A 29 -28.15 13.48 -7.95
CA LEU A 29 -27.93 12.77 -6.71
C LEU A 29 -26.95 11.61 -6.84
N ALA A 30 -26.92 10.92 -7.99
CA ALA A 30 -25.98 9.81 -8.18
C ALA A 30 -24.52 10.28 -8.17
N PRO A 31 -24.09 11.32 -8.91
CA PRO A 31 -22.73 11.85 -8.77
C PRO A 31 -22.42 12.38 -7.37
N LEU A 32 -23.36 13.08 -6.73
CA LEU A 32 -23.16 13.55 -5.35
C LEU A 32 -22.97 12.40 -4.37
N ALA A 33 -23.73 11.33 -4.51
CA ALA A 33 -23.57 10.12 -3.69
C ALA A 33 -22.20 9.48 -3.94
N ILE A 34 -21.76 9.39 -5.21
CA ILE A 34 -20.43 8.86 -5.55
C ILE A 34 -19.34 9.71 -4.94
N ILE A 35 -19.41 11.04 -5.02
CA ILE A 35 -18.47 11.96 -4.40
C ILE A 35 -18.45 11.78 -2.87
N GLY A 36 -19.63 11.66 -2.25
CA GLY A 36 -19.75 11.41 -0.81
C GLY A 36 -19.13 10.09 -0.37
N ILE A 37 -19.37 9.01 -1.11
CA ILE A 37 -18.78 7.68 -0.83
C ILE A 37 -17.26 7.70 -1.05
N ARG A 38 -16.81 8.43 -2.06
CA ARG A 38 -15.39 8.53 -2.41
C ARG A 38 -14.62 9.45 -1.46
N GLY A 39 -15.30 10.39 -0.81
CA GLY A 39 -14.70 11.39 0.09
C GLY A 39 -14.03 12.57 -0.63
N SER A 40 -14.03 12.60 -1.96
CA SER A 40 -13.47 13.71 -2.74
C SER A 40 -13.98 13.71 -4.18
N ALA A 41 -14.00 14.90 -4.78
CA ALA A 41 -14.30 15.11 -6.20
C ALA A 41 -13.05 15.01 -7.10
N THR A 42 -11.84 14.97 -6.52
CA THR A 42 -10.59 14.93 -7.28
C THR A 42 -10.26 13.53 -7.78
N SER A 43 -9.60 13.42 -8.92
CA SER A 43 -9.18 12.14 -9.51
C SER A 43 -8.11 11.43 -8.69
N GLY A 44 -7.28 12.16 -7.94
CA GLY A 44 -6.18 11.63 -7.15
C GLY A 44 -6.61 10.91 -5.85
N THR A 45 -7.86 11.05 -5.42
CA THR A 45 -8.32 10.40 -4.18
C THR A 45 -8.77 8.98 -4.48
N ARG A 46 -8.08 8.00 -3.94
CA ARG A 46 -8.48 6.58 -4.03
C ARG A 46 -9.57 6.25 -3.00
N PRO A 47 -10.46 5.29 -3.31
CA PRO A 47 -11.47 4.87 -2.36
C PRO A 47 -10.86 4.37 -1.05
N ILE A 48 -11.48 4.70 0.07
CA ILE A 48 -11.10 4.24 1.41
C ILE A 48 -11.10 2.70 1.44
N THR A 49 -10.05 2.15 2.04
CA THR A 49 -9.90 0.71 2.29
C THR A 49 -10.06 0.40 3.77
N ILE A 50 -10.17 -0.89 4.10
CA ILE A 50 -10.24 -1.35 5.50
C ILE A 50 -8.99 -0.93 6.28
N SER A 51 -7.83 -0.98 5.64
CA SER A 51 -6.55 -0.63 6.25
C SER A 51 -6.42 0.84 6.67
N ASN A 52 -7.19 1.75 6.08
CA ASN A 52 -7.17 3.16 6.49
C ASN A 52 -7.61 3.37 7.95
N ALA A 53 -8.37 2.44 8.53
CA ALA A 53 -8.73 2.49 9.95
C ALA A 53 -7.50 2.47 10.87
N ASN A 54 -6.38 1.88 10.43
CA ASN A 54 -5.16 1.78 11.22
C ASN A 54 -4.48 3.15 11.48
N GLU A 55 -4.85 4.19 10.74
CA GLU A 55 -4.35 5.56 10.98
C GLU A 55 -4.92 6.17 12.28
N TYR A 56 -6.07 5.66 12.74
CA TYR A 56 -6.83 6.24 13.86
C TYR A 56 -6.73 5.44 15.15
N VAL A 57 -5.93 4.37 15.17
CA VAL A 57 -5.84 3.45 16.30
C VAL A 57 -4.38 3.10 16.61
N ASN A 58 -4.12 2.72 17.86
CA ASN A 58 -2.78 2.31 18.28
C ASN A 58 -2.49 0.83 17.95
N ARG A 59 -3.52 0.00 17.95
CA ARG A 59 -3.42 -1.41 17.59
C ARG A 59 -4.31 -1.71 16.39
N PRO A 60 -3.81 -2.37 15.35
CA PRO A 60 -4.57 -2.63 14.13
C PRO A 60 -5.93 -3.28 14.37
N ILE A 61 -6.04 -4.18 15.35
CA ILE A 61 -7.31 -4.84 15.70
C ILE A 61 -8.40 -3.84 16.15
N GLU A 62 -8.00 -2.71 16.74
CA GLU A 62 -8.92 -1.65 17.15
C GLU A 62 -9.52 -0.92 15.93
N GLY A 63 -8.92 -1.08 14.74
CA GLY A 63 -9.47 -0.58 13.49
C GLY A 63 -10.89 -1.11 13.20
N THR A 64 -11.24 -2.27 13.72
CA THR A 64 -12.59 -2.81 13.62
C THR A 64 -13.65 -1.95 14.32
N LEU A 65 -13.28 -1.17 15.33
CA LEU A 65 -14.15 -0.24 16.04
C LEU A 65 -14.39 1.05 15.24
N VAL A 66 -13.41 1.45 14.43
CA VAL A 66 -13.50 2.63 13.55
C VAL A 66 -14.39 2.35 12.34
N LEU A 67 -14.33 1.12 11.83
CA LEU A 67 -15.08 0.71 10.66
C LEU A 67 -16.55 0.48 10.99
N ASN A 68 -17.45 1.10 10.22
CA ASN A 68 -18.87 0.78 10.36
C ASN A 68 -19.18 -0.57 9.70
N THR A 69 -20.14 -1.29 10.27
CA THR A 69 -20.53 -2.63 9.82
C THR A 69 -20.97 -2.69 8.35
N PRO A 70 -21.84 -1.80 7.84
CA PRO A 70 -22.19 -1.79 6.42
C PRO A 70 -21.00 -1.67 5.50
N PHE A 71 -20.06 -0.78 5.80
CA PHE A 71 -18.83 -0.61 5.00
C PHE A 71 -17.99 -1.89 5.02
N SER A 72 -17.79 -2.50 6.18
CA SER A 72 -17.00 -3.72 6.32
C SER A 72 -17.64 -4.88 5.53
N ILE A 73 -18.96 -5.03 5.59
CA ILE A 73 -19.69 -6.06 4.83
C ILE A 73 -19.49 -5.83 3.33
N ILE A 74 -19.74 -4.61 2.83
CA ILE A 74 -19.62 -4.30 1.40
C ILE A 74 -18.19 -4.56 0.91
N ARG A 75 -17.19 -4.20 1.72
CA ARG A 75 -15.77 -4.37 1.36
C ARG A 75 -15.27 -5.81 1.47
N SER A 76 -15.96 -6.67 2.21
CA SER A 76 -15.61 -8.11 2.33
C SER A 76 -16.32 -8.99 1.30
N ILE A 77 -17.41 -8.53 0.68
CA ILE A 77 -18.11 -9.29 -0.34
C ILE A 77 -17.19 -9.55 -1.53
N GLY A 78 -17.07 -10.82 -1.91
CA GLY A 78 -16.28 -11.25 -3.07
C GLY A 78 -14.76 -11.19 -2.86
N LYS A 79 -14.30 -10.91 -1.63
CA LYS A 79 -12.87 -11.01 -1.32
C LYS A 79 -12.47 -12.45 -1.11
N THR A 80 -11.38 -12.83 -1.76
CA THR A 80 -10.81 -14.17 -1.62
C THR A 80 -10.19 -14.30 -0.24
N VAL A 81 -10.67 -15.25 0.54
CA VAL A 81 -9.97 -15.62 1.78
C VAL A 81 -8.76 -16.43 1.38
N PHE A 82 -7.59 -16.04 1.88
CA PHE A 82 -6.39 -16.84 1.69
C PHE A 82 -6.58 -18.22 2.34
N VAL A 83 -6.59 -19.23 1.51
CA VAL A 83 -6.58 -20.62 1.96
C VAL A 83 -5.14 -21.09 1.88
N THR A 84 -4.60 -21.55 2.99
CA THR A 84 -3.25 -22.11 3.02
C THR A 84 -3.18 -23.29 2.06
N PRO A 85 -2.35 -23.24 1.02
CA PRO A 85 -2.22 -24.34 0.10
C PRO A 85 -1.54 -25.53 0.80
N ASP A 86 -2.07 -26.72 0.58
CA ASP A 86 -1.50 -27.97 1.11
C ASP A 86 -0.87 -28.75 -0.05
N TYR A 87 0.31 -28.29 -0.47
CA TYR A 87 1.05 -28.93 -1.56
C TYR A 87 1.96 -30.06 -1.10
N MET A 88 2.38 -30.05 0.16
CA MET A 88 3.32 -31.01 0.75
C MET A 88 3.24 -30.98 2.28
N SER A 89 3.72 -32.04 2.92
CA SER A 89 3.80 -32.07 4.37
C SER A 89 4.76 -31.01 4.93
N MET A 90 4.54 -30.56 6.15
CA MET A 90 5.44 -29.60 6.83
C MET A 90 6.88 -30.13 6.95
N GLU A 91 7.04 -31.43 7.10
CA GLU A 91 8.35 -32.07 7.19
C GLU A 91 9.09 -32.01 5.84
N GLU A 92 8.38 -32.27 4.76
CA GLU A 92 8.90 -32.21 3.40
C GLU A 92 9.23 -30.76 2.99
N MET A 93 8.39 -29.82 3.37
CA MET A 93 8.63 -28.39 3.18
C MET A 93 9.93 -27.96 3.88
N ARG A 94 10.12 -28.31 5.14
CA ARG A 94 11.34 -27.96 5.90
C ARG A 94 12.61 -28.59 5.35
N ARG A 95 12.51 -29.76 4.72
CA ARG A 95 13.66 -30.39 4.04
C ARG A 95 14.02 -29.65 2.75
N THR A 96 13.04 -29.07 2.08
CA THR A 96 13.23 -28.38 0.81
C THR A 96 13.65 -26.93 1.00
N TYR A 97 13.07 -26.24 1.98
CA TYR A 97 13.30 -24.83 2.25
C TYR A 97 13.13 -24.52 3.73
N GLU A 98 14.17 -23.99 4.34
CA GLU A 98 14.14 -23.45 5.71
C GLU A 98 14.06 -21.93 5.64
N PRO A 99 12.89 -21.33 5.93
CA PRO A 99 12.70 -19.88 5.83
C PRO A 99 13.38 -19.10 6.96
N ILE A 100 13.74 -19.79 8.06
CA ILE A 100 14.37 -19.17 9.22
C ILE A 100 15.87 -19.42 9.17
N ILE A 101 16.60 -18.44 8.72
CA ILE A 101 18.06 -18.47 8.74
C ILE A 101 18.52 -18.06 10.14
N THR A 102 19.01 -19.00 10.91
CA THR A 102 19.68 -18.69 12.18
C THR A 102 21.10 -18.26 11.86
N PRO A 103 21.46 -16.99 12.09
CA PRO A 103 22.83 -16.55 11.85
C PRO A 103 23.78 -17.37 12.77
N VAL A 104 24.83 -17.88 12.20
CA VAL A 104 25.94 -18.44 12.99
C VAL A 104 26.46 -17.28 13.84
N ASN A 105 26.44 -17.47 15.16
CA ASN A 105 26.96 -16.50 16.11
C ASN A 105 28.45 -16.26 15.81
N ASP A 106 28.71 -15.28 14.97
CA ASP A 106 30.06 -14.78 14.79
C ASP A 106 30.32 -13.84 15.98
N SER A 107 30.96 -14.38 16.99
CA SER A 107 31.25 -13.76 18.28
C SER A 107 32.16 -12.52 18.19
N LEU A 108 32.44 -12.05 17.01
CA LEU A 108 33.48 -11.04 16.74
C LEU A 108 32.96 -9.66 16.36
N THR A 109 31.68 -9.44 16.24
CA THR A 109 31.21 -8.11 15.87
C THR A 109 30.52 -7.43 17.03
N THR A 110 31.27 -6.55 17.70
CA THR A 110 30.66 -5.41 18.40
C THR A 110 29.82 -4.68 17.35
N SER A 111 28.53 -4.93 17.35
CA SER A 111 27.59 -4.32 16.39
C SER A 111 27.63 -2.81 16.56
N GLN A 112 28.36 -2.14 15.69
CA GLN A 112 28.25 -0.67 15.59
C GLN A 112 26.84 -0.35 15.08
N LYS A 113 26.12 0.47 15.84
CA LYS A 113 24.82 0.96 15.41
C LYS A 113 25.00 1.81 14.17
N LYS A 114 24.52 1.35 13.03
CA LYS A 114 24.53 2.09 11.75
C LYS A 114 23.14 2.63 11.46
N ASN A 115 23.05 3.77 10.81
CA ASN A 115 21.80 4.22 10.23
C ASN A 115 21.44 3.34 9.02
N VAL A 116 20.16 3.08 8.86
CA VAL A 116 19.63 2.27 7.75
C VAL A 116 18.67 3.16 6.95
N VAL A 117 18.91 3.25 5.65
CA VAL A 117 18.04 3.94 4.71
C VAL A 117 17.57 2.91 3.69
N VAL A 118 16.25 2.72 3.59
CA VAL A 118 15.63 1.88 2.58
C VAL A 118 14.98 2.78 1.54
N ILE A 119 15.37 2.64 0.28
CA ILE A 119 14.84 3.44 -0.83
C ILE A 119 14.12 2.50 -1.78
N ILE A 120 12.80 2.66 -1.88
CA ILE A 120 11.96 1.94 -2.83
C ILE A 120 11.66 2.91 -3.97
N VAL A 121 12.22 2.62 -5.15
CA VAL A 121 12.11 3.50 -6.33
C VAL A 121 11.06 2.92 -7.26
N GLU A 122 10.08 3.74 -7.62
CA GLU A 122 9.01 3.37 -8.55
C GLU A 122 9.52 3.33 -9.99
N SER A 123 9.01 2.36 -10.76
CA SER A 123 9.22 2.24 -12.22
C SER A 123 10.67 2.24 -12.70
N MET A 124 11.61 1.84 -11.85
CA MET A 124 13.03 1.77 -12.20
C MET A 124 13.38 0.36 -12.70
N GLY A 125 13.22 0.15 -14.00
CA GLY A 125 13.53 -1.11 -14.65
C GLY A 125 15.01 -1.31 -14.90
N LYS A 126 15.43 -2.58 -14.95
CA LYS A 126 16.82 -3.00 -15.27
C LYS A 126 17.28 -2.42 -16.61
N GLU A 127 16.38 -2.29 -17.58
CA GLU A 127 16.63 -1.81 -18.94
C GLU A 127 17.18 -0.39 -19.00
N TYR A 128 16.98 0.43 -17.99
CA TYR A 128 17.49 1.81 -17.95
C TYR A 128 18.94 1.91 -17.45
N ILE A 129 19.51 0.82 -16.97
CA ILE A 129 20.85 0.79 -16.35
C ILE A 129 21.82 0.12 -17.31
N GLY A 130 22.82 0.86 -17.79
CA GLY A 130 23.74 0.39 -18.82
C GLY A 130 24.57 -0.82 -18.39
N SER A 131 25.16 -0.79 -17.20
CA SER A 131 26.02 -1.85 -16.66
C SER A 131 25.28 -3.18 -16.44
N LEU A 132 23.96 -3.17 -16.30
CA LEU A 132 23.15 -4.38 -16.17
C LEU A 132 22.72 -4.99 -17.51
N ASN A 133 23.06 -4.34 -18.63
CA ASN A 133 22.70 -4.76 -19.99
C ASN A 133 23.92 -4.76 -20.93
N PRO A 134 24.96 -5.53 -20.63
CA PRO A 134 26.22 -5.49 -21.38
C PRO A 134 26.08 -6.00 -22.82
N ASP A 135 25.03 -6.78 -23.12
CA ASP A 135 24.84 -7.39 -24.43
C ASP A 135 24.03 -6.49 -25.39
N LEU A 136 23.41 -5.43 -24.90
CA LEU A 136 22.63 -4.52 -25.74
C LEU A 136 23.53 -3.68 -26.63
N GLU A 137 23.08 -3.38 -27.85
CA GLU A 137 23.78 -2.58 -28.87
C GLU A 137 25.23 -3.03 -29.15
N GLY A 138 25.46 -4.35 -29.04
CA GLY A 138 26.80 -4.92 -29.24
C GLY A 138 27.83 -4.44 -28.19
N GLY A 139 27.38 -4.23 -26.96
CA GLY A 139 28.20 -3.79 -25.82
C GLY A 139 28.38 -2.27 -25.71
N LYS A 140 27.65 -1.50 -26.50
CA LYS A 140 27.76 -0.01 -26.51
C LYS A 140 26.64 0.68 -25.73
N TYR A 141 25.66 -0.07 -25.24
CA TYR A 141 24.52 0.48 -24.52
C TYR A 141 24.96 1.16 -23.23
N LYS A 142 24.64 2.43 -23.08
CA LYS A 142 25.03 3.24 -21.90
C LYS A 142 23.90 3.41 -20.88
N GLY A 143 22.69 2.99 -21.24
CA GLY A 143 21.51 3.25 -20.41
C GLY A 143 21.17 4.73 -20.25
N TYR A 144 20.29 5.02 -19.34
CA TYR A 144 19.80 6.37 -19.03
C TYR A 144 20.12 6.82 -17.60
N MET A 145 20.76 5.97 -16.80
CA MET A 145 20.99 6.18 -15.39
C MET A 145 22.48 6.10 -15.00
N PRO A 146 23.32 7.05 -15.45
CA PRO A 146 24.78 7.00 -15.24
C PRO A 146 25.17 7.08 -13.75
N PHE A 147 24.36 7.73 -12.92
CA PHE A 147 24.57 7.74 -11.47
C PHE A 147 24.40 6.34 -10.88
N MET A 148 23.37 5.60 -11.30
CA MET A 148 23.15 4.23 -10.86
C MET A 148 24.28 3.31 -11.30
N ASP A 149 24.74 3.44 -12.52
CA ASP A 149 25.92 2.70 -12.99
C ASP A 149 27.15 2.95 -12.11
N SER A 150 27.41 4.21 -11.76
CA SER A 150 28.50 4.56 -10.85
C SER A 150 28.28 4.00 -9.44
N LEU A 151 27.06 4.01 -8.93
CA LEU A 151 26.72 3.49 -7.61
C LEU A 151 26.89 1.97 -7.55
N LEU A 152 26.48 1.25 -8.59
CA LEU A 152 26.60 -0.20 -8.69
C LEU A 152 28.06 -0.69 -8.59
N THR A 153 29.02 0.10 -9.11
CA THR A 153 30.45 -0.26 -8.98
C THR A 153 30.98 -0.21 -7.55
N LYS A 154 30.26 0.42 -6.63
CA LYS A 154 30.66 0.63 -5.22
C LYS A 154 29.73 -0.07 -4.23
N SER A 155 28.78 -0.85 -4.70
CA SER A 155 27.74 -1.49 -3.89
C SER A 155 27.69 -2.99 -4.12
N LEU A 156 27.08 -3.69 -3.17
CA LEU A 156 26.72 -5.07 -3.35
C LEU A 156 25.47 -5.15 -4.22
N THR A 157 25.55 -5.88 -5.31
CA THR A 157 24.42 -6.14 -6.22
C THR A 157 24.21 -7.63 -6.40
N PHE A 158 23.01 -7.99 -6.83
CA PHE A 158 22.65 -9.40 -7.04
C PHE A 158 22.22 -9.59 -8.50
N GLU A 159 22.78 -10.59 -9.15
CA GLU A 159 22.45 -10.90 -10.55
C GLU A 159 21.04 -11.46 -10.67
N TYR A 160 20.66 -12.32 -9.75
CA TYR A 160 19.34 -12.97 -9.73
C TYR A 160 18.48 -12.37 -8.61
N THR A 161 17.66 -11.40 -9.00
CA THR A 161 16.73 -10.74 -8.08
C THR A 161 15.31 -10.86 -8.63
N PHE A 162 14.39 -11.29 -7.77
CA PHE A 162 13.00 -11.50 -8.14
C PHE A 162 12.10 -10.63 -7.27
N ALA A 163 11.17 -9.92 -7.92
CA ALA A 163 10.14 -9.17 -7.21
C ALA A 163 9.09 -10.10 -6.64
N ASN A 164 8.66 -9.80 -5.42
CA ASN A 164 7.57 -10.52 -4.77
C ASN A 164 6.27 -9.72 -4.88
N GLY A 165 5.76 -9.57 -6.07
CA GLY A 165 4.59 -8.80 -6.38
C GLY A 165 4.78 -7.95 -7.63
N ARG A 166 3.72 -7.29 -8.08
CA ARG A 166 3.70 -6.57 -9.35
C ARG A 166 3.47 -5.07 -9.21
N ILE A 167 3.15 -4.61 -8.01
CA ILE A 167 2.84 -3.21 -7.73
C ILE A 167 3.52 -2.75 -6.45
N SER A 168 3.67 -1.45 -6.27
CA SER A 168 4.34 -0.84 -5.12
C SER A 168 3.72 -1.22 -3.77
N MET A 169 2.40 -1.44 -3.75
CA MET A 169 1.68 -1.92 -2.55
C MET A 169 2.17 -3.29 -2.06
N ASP A 170 2.70 -4.13 -2.93
CA ASP A 170 3.25 -5.44 -2.58
C ASP A 170 4.69 -5.32 -2.08
N ALA A 171 5.43 -4.36 -2.63
CA ALA A 171 6.83 -4.14 -2.28
C ALA A 171 7.02 -3.71 -0.83
N MET A 172 6.13 -2.85 -0.32
CA MET A 172 6.23 -2.33 1.05
C MET A 172 6.17 -3.43 2.12
N PRO A 173 5.14 -4.29 2.18
CA PRO A 173 5.09 -5.39 3.15
C PRO A 173 6.25 -6.37 2.96
N SER A 174 6.64 -6.65 1.71
CA SER A 174 7.71 -7.59 1.42
C SER A 174 9.06 -7.10 1.93
N VAL A 175 9.40 -5.83 1.69
CA VAL A 175 10.71 -5.26 2.07
C VAL A 175 10.77 -4.92 3.56
N LEU A 176 9.69 -4.33 4.13
CA LEU A 176 9.73 -3.78 5.48
C LEU A 176 9.27 -4.76 6.56
N SER A 177 8.53 -5.80 6.18
CA SER A 177 7.94 -6.77 7.11
C SER A 177 8.19 -8.23 6.72
N GLY A 178 8.81 -8.49 5.57
CA GLY A 178 9.04 -9.86 5.09
C GLY A 178 7.75 -10.61 4.72
N ILE A 179 6.67 -9.89 4.44
CA ILE A 179 5.37 -10.50 4.10
C ILE A 179 5.24 -10.50 2.57
N PRO A 180 5.32 -11.67 1.93
CA PRO A 180 5.18 -11.76 0.49
C PRO A 180 3.73 -11.52 0.06
N MET A 181 3.55 -11.02 -1.15
CA MET A 181 2.24 -10.96 -1.78
C MET A 181 1.77 -12.39 -2.09
N MET A 182 0.59 -12.75 -1.60
CA MET A 182 0.02 -14.09 -1.78
C MET A 182 -1.01 -14.09 -2.91
N VAL A 183 -2.20 -13.57 -2.66
CA VAL A 183 -3.31 -13.53 -3.64
C VAL A 183 -3.70 -12.11 -3.97
N GLU A 184 -3.83 -11.27 -2.95
CA GLU A 184 -4.11 -9.83 -3.06
C GLU A 184 -3.12 -9.05 -2.20
N PRO A 185 -2.86 -7.76 -2.52
CA PRO A 185 -2.05 -6.89 -1.68
C PRO A 185 -2.57 -6.86 -0.24
N LEU A 186 -1.68 -6.97 0.74
CA LEU A 186 -2.02 -7.01 2.17
C LEU A 186 -2.99 -5.89 2.56
N PHE A 187 -2.77 -4.67 2.06
CA PHE A 187 -3.59 -3.49 2.36
C PHE A 187 -5.05 -3.60 1.93
N LEU A 188 -5.34 -4.44 0.96
CA LEU A 188 -6.70 -4.65 0.44
C LEU A 188 -7.43 -5.79 1.14
N THR A 189 -6.77 -6.49 2.04
CA THR A 189 -7.31 -7.63 2.76
C THR A 189 -7.60 -7.31 4.22
N PRO A 190 -8.49 -8.04 4.88
CA PRO A 190 -8.69 -7.94 6.33
C PRO A 190 -7.43 -8.25 7.15
N ALA A 191 -6.45 -8.93 6.57
CA ALA A 191 -5.18 -9.23 7.23
C ALA A 191 -4.37 -7.96 7.57
N SER A 192 -4.66 -6.82 6.94
CA SER A 192 -4.10 -5.52 7.30
C SER A 192 -4.46 -5.04 8.71
N LEU A 193 -5.48 -5.63 9.32
CA LEU A 193 -5.88 -5.36 10.70
C LEU A 193 -5.16 -6.24 11.73
N ASN A 194 -4.33 -7.17 11.28
CA ASN A 194 -3.50 -7.97 12.18
C ASN A 194 -2.33 -7.14 12.71
N ASP A 195 -1.78 -7.56 13.84
CA ASP A 195 -0.54 -6.99 14.35
C ASP A 195 0.64 -7.48 13.51
N VAL A 196 1.07 -6.61 12.59
CA VAL A 196 2.16 -6.90 11.65
C VAL A 196 3.48 -6.46 12.28
N GLY A 197 4.45 -7.37 12.31
CA GLY A 197 5.84 -7.04 12.64
C GLY A 197 6.52 -6.32 11.47
N GLY A 198 7.53 -5.52 11.78
CA GLY A 198 8.32 -4.84 10.76
C GLY A 198 9.63 -4.30 11.32
N LEU A 199 10.51 -3.85 10.43
CA LEU A 199 11.82 -3.30 10.80
C LEU A 199 11.73 -2.24 11.91
N PRO A 200 10.79 -1.26 11.88
CA PRO A 200 10.68 -0.26 12.93
C PRO A 200 10.41 -0.85 14.30
N LYS A 201 9.45 -1.78 14.41
CA LYS A 201 9.16 -2.46 15.70
C LYS A 201 10.36 -3.24 16.23
N MET A 202 11.15 -3.85 15.34
CA MET A 202 12.34 -4.62 15.73
C MET A 202 13.52 -3.73 16.16
N LEU A 203 13.63 -2.53 15.60
CA LEU A 203 14.73 -1.60 15.86
C LEU A 203 14.45 -0.65 17.02
N LYS A 204 13.21 -0.32 17.30
CA LYS A 204 12.80 0.60 18.39
C LYS A 204 13.35 0.20 19.77
N PRO A 205 13.29 -1.07 20.23
CA PRO A 205 13.88 -1.47 21.50
C PRO A 205 15.39 -1.30 21.56
N ARG A 206 16.05 -1.19 20.40
CA ARG A 206 17.49 -0.95 20.27
C ARG A 206 17.85 0.54 20.24
N GLY A 207 16.86 1.42 20.43
CA GLY A 207 17.01 2.87 20.46
C GLY A 207 17.09 3.54 19.11
N TYR A 208 16.59 2.92 18.04
CA TYR A 208 16.46 3.57 16.75
C TYR A 208 15.18 4.41 16.67
N PHE A 209 15.31 5.58 16.12
CA PHE A 209 14.19 6.38 15.62
C PHE A 209 13.90 5.97 14.18
N SER A 210 12.63 5.90 13.80
CA SER A 210 12.22 5.53 12.46
C SER A 210 11.26 6.54 11.85
N ALA A 211 11.52 6.89 10.58
CA ALA A 211 10.68 7.79 9.82
C ALA A 211 10.42 7.21 8.42
N PHE A 212 9.21 7.38 7.94
CA PHE A 212 8.77 6.98 6.61
C PHE A 212 8.50 8.22 5.77
N PHE A 213 8.99 8.24 4.54
CA PHE A 213 8.80 9.33 3.59
C PHE A 213 8.09 8.80 2.35
N HIS A 214 7.07 9.51 1.90
CA HIS A 214 6.28 9.13 0.74
C HIS A 214 5.98 10.37 -0.11
N GLY A 215 6.26 10.31 -1.39
CA GLY A 215 6.08 11.44 -2.32
C GLY A 215 4.63 11.75 -2.68
N GLY A 216 3.65 11.01 -2.16
CA GLY A 216 2.25 11.15 -2.50
C GLY A 216 1.35 11.60 -1.36
N HIS A 217 0.04 11.59 -1.61
CA HIS A 217 -0.96 11.90 -0.59
C HIS A 217 -0.92 10.89 0.56
N ASN A 218 -1.07 11.37 1.80
CA ASN A 218 -0.94 10.53 3.00
C ASN A 218 -1.87 9.32 3.02
N ILE A 219 -3.08 9.44 2.50
CA ILE A 219 -4.06 8.36 2.39
C ILE A 219 -3.90 7.50 1.14
N SER A 220 -2.93 7.82 0.28
CA SER A 220 -2.73 7.06 -0.95
C SER A 220 -2.26 5.64 -0.65
N MET A 221 -2.88 4.66 -1.30
CA MET A 221 -2.54 3.23 -1.26
C MET A 221 -2.42 2.60 0.14
N GLY A 222 -2.82 3.30 1.21
CA GLY A 222 -2.74 2.79 2.58
C GLY A 222 -1.33 2.76 3.17
N PHE A 223 -0.36 3.46 2.58
CA PHE A 223 1.04 3.46 3.04
C PHE A 223 1.19 4.07 4.42
N SER A 224 0.49 5.16 4.72
CA SER A 224 0.48 5.77 6.04
C SER A 224 -0.04 4.80 7.11
N ALA A 225 -1.18 4.17 6.84
CA ALA A 225 -1.76 3.18 7.74
C ALA A 225 -0.83 1.98 7.99
N PHE A 226 -0.17 1.49 6.96
CA PHE A 226 0.79 0.40 7.09
C PHE A 226 2.05 0.83 7.85
N ALA A 227 2.62 1.98 7.53
CA ALA A 227 3.78 2.52 8.23
C ALA A 227 3.51 2.64 9.74
N HIS A 228 2.31 3.15 10.10
CA HIS A 228 1.87 3.20 11.48
C HIS A 228 1.75 1.79 12.10
N ALA A 229 1.10 0.86 11.41
CA ALA A 229 0.89 -0.50 11.89
C ALA A 229 2.20 -1.25 12.18
N ILE A 230 3.25 -1.05 11.38
CA ILE A 230 4.58 -1.66 11.59
C ILE A 230 5.50 -0.86 12.51
N GLY A 231 5.03 0.27 13.04
CA GLY A 231 5.66 1.00 14.14
C GLY A 231 6.61 2.12 13.77
N TYR A 232 6.49 2.71 12.57
CA TYR A 232 7.19 3.97 12.27
C TYR A 232 6.73 5.07 13.22
N GLU A 233 7.67 5.86 13.73
CA GLU A 233 7.38 6.93 14.67
C GLU A 233 6.94 8.21 13.99
N LYS A 234 7.36 8.40 12.74
CA LYS A 234 6.96 9.55 11.92
C LYS A 234 6.66 9.08 10.49
N TYR A 235 5.64 9.72 9.92
CA TYR A 235 5.30 9.62 8.51
C TYR A 235 5.33 11.01 7.89
N PHE A 236 5.96 11.14 6.74
CA PHE A 236 6.06 12.37 5.97
C PHE A 236 5.50 12.11 4.58
N GLY A 237 4.29 12.56 4.35
CA GLY A 237 3.63 12.57 3.06
C GLY A 237 3.42 14.00 2.56
N LEU A 238 2.51 14.17 1.62
CA LEU A 238 2.23 15.50 1.04
C LEU A 238 1.79 16.54 2.07
N ASN A 239 1.06 16.11 3.13
CA ASN A 239 0.56 17.02 4.15
C ASN A 239 1.67 17.64 5.01
N GLU A 240 2.79 16.92 5.19
CA GLU A 240 3.95 17.36 5.95
C GLU A 240 4.96 18.15 5.10
N TYR A 241 4.78 18.15 3.78
CA TYR A 241 5.57 18.95 2.85
C TYR A 241 5.02 20.38 2.79
N CYS A 242 5.61 21.28 3.55
CA CYS A 242 5.10 22.63 3.76
C CYS A 242 5.24 23.58 2.56
N ASP A 243 6.04 23.26 1.52
CA ASP A 243 6.60 24.36 0.74
C ASP A 243 6.38 24.38 -0.76
N SER A 244 5.61 23.53 -1.37
CA SER A 244 5.24 23.84 -2.75
C SER A 244 4.23 22.90 -3.38
N PRO A 245 3.07 23.40 -3.80
CA PRO A 245 2.17 22.69 -4.70
C PRO A 245 2.82 22.37 -6.08
N LYS A 246 4.01 22.91 -6.36
CA LYS A 246 4.73 22.69 -7.62
C LYS A 246 5.46 21.32 -7.68
N TYR A 247 5.75 20.73 -6.56
CA TYR A 247 6.31 19.38 -6.46
C TYR A 247 5.35 18.44 -5.73
N GLY A 248 4.06 18.73 -5.85
CA GLY A 248 3.03 17.83 -5.36
C GLY A 248 3.36 16.44 -5.86
N GLY A 249 3.73 15.57 -4.94
CA GLY A 249 4.15 14.23 -5.24
C GLY A 249 3.17 13.61 -6.21
N MET A 250 3.63 13.39 -7.40
CA MET A 250 2.92 12.62 -8.39
C MET A 250 3.12 11.19 -7.94
N ASP A 251 2.17 10.77 -7.16
CA ASP A 251 2.00 9.40 -6.85
C ASP A 251 1.63 8.69 -8.15
N ASP A 252 2.53 7.89 -8.66
CA ASP A 252 2.30 6.81 -9.60
C ASP A 252 1.23 7.07 -10.69
N PHE A 253 1.47 8.00 -11.57
CA PHE A 253 0.72 8.12 -12.82
C PHE A 253 1.66 8.27 -14.00
#